data_99cfa15c1325587bb9ef6ce66a425379
#
_entry.id   99cfa15c1325587bb9ef6ce66a425379
#
_cell.length_a   1.000
_cell.length_b   1.000
_cell.length_c   1.000
_cell.angle_alpha   90.00
_cell.angle_beta   90.00
_cell.angle_gamma   90.00
#
_symmetry.space_group_name_H-M   'P 1'
#
loop_
_entity.id
_entity.type
_entity.pdbx_description
1 polymer ?
#
loop_
_entity_poly.entity_id
_entity_poly.type
_entity_poly.pdbx_seq_one_letter_code
_entity_poly.pdbx_strand_id
1 'polypeptide(L)'
;MARVAGQIDVAKNEAILDAAVEVWAERGVQAPMEEIARRAGVSKQTIYNHYGCKAELVQAMCARRVHEIVAPLQAPGAIEQPAQALAAFGRVLLTALLTPRYTTLMRTAMANVATLPEVARALYEAGPRASRRGLATFLETETAAGRLACPDPIEAAEFFAGMVISSRQTAYLLGVPLGLTDADIDRIAREAATRFMRAYAV
;
A
#
# COMPACT_ATOMS: atom_id res chain seq x y z
N MET A 1 17.88 -28.64 -17.23
CA MET A 1 17.65 -27.21 -17.55
C MET A 1 18.46 -26.37 -16.58
N ALA A 2 19.44 -25.61 -17.06
CA ALA A 2 20.30 -24.77 -16.22
C ALA A 2 19.47 -23.59 -15.68
N ARG A 3 19.44 -23.40 -14.35
CA ARG A 3 18.89 -22.19 -13.72
C ARG A 3 19.73 -20.99 -14.15
N VAL A 4 19.09 -19.98 -14.72
CA VAL A 4 19.72 -18.67 -14.98
C VAL A 4 20.08 -18.08 -13.62
N ALA A 5 21.37 -17.80 -13.40
CA ALA A 5 21.86 -17.17 -12.18
C ALA A 5 21.20 -15.79 -12.03
N GLY A 6 20.48 -15.57 -10.93
CA GLY A 6 19.80 -14.30 -10.59
C GLY A 6 18.27 -14.35 -10.52
N GLN A 7 17.61 -15.37 -11.02
CA GLN A 7 16.17 -15.50 -10.93
C GLN A 7 15.79 -16.28 -9.65
N ILE A 8 15.24 -15.58 -8.67
CA ILE A 8 14.67 -16.24 -7.48
C ILE A 8 13.38 -16.95 -7.90
N ASP A 9 13.16 -18.15 -7.37
CA ASP A 9 11.89 -18.84 -7.49
C ASP A 9 10.76 -18.00 -6.88
N VAL A 10 9.63 -17.87 -7.56
CA VAL A 10 8.46 -17.10 -7.09
C VAL A 10 8.08 -17.48 -5.66
N ALA A 11 8.08 -18.77 -5.34
CA ALA A 11 7.77 -19.25 -3.97
C ALA A 11 8.78 -18.73 -2.93
N LYS A 12 10.06 -18.64 -3.29
CA LYS A 12 11.08 -18.09 -2.39
C LYS A 12 10.94 -16.57 -2.24
N ASN A 13 10.58 -15.88 -3.32
CA ASN A 13 10.31 -14.45 -3.26
C ASN A 13 9.16 -14.15 -2.30
N GLU A 14 8.03 -14.84 -2.45
CA GLU A 14 6.89 -14.69 -1.53
C GLU A 14 7.28 -15.00 -0.07
N ALA A 15 8.02 -16.09 0.17
CA ALA A 15 8.49 -16.42 1.51
C ALA A 15 9.38 -15.31 2.13
N ILE A 16 10.23 -14.64 1.33
CA ILE A 16 11.04 -13.51 1.81
C ILE A 16 10.15 -12.31 2.14
N LEU A 17 9.18 -11.97 1.29
CA LEU A 17 8.28 -10.86 1.52
C LEU A 17 7.41 -11.08 2.75
N ASP A 18 6.89 -12.30 2.95
CA ASP A 18 6.12 -12.67 4.14
C ASP A 18 6.96 -12.58 5.41
N ALA A 19 8.17 -13.15 5.38
CA ALA A 19 9.11 -13.07 6.49
C ALA A 19 9.49 -11.61 6.83
N ALA A 20 9.66 -10.75 5.82
CA ALA A 20 9.93 -9.33 6.03
C ALA A 20 8.77 -8.64 6.76
N VAL A 21 7.53 -8.88 6.34
CA VAL A 21 6.33 -8.34 7.01
C VAL A 21 6.28 -8.78 8.47
N GLU A 22 6.53 -10.05 8.76
CA GLU A 22 6.51 -10.60 10.12
C GLU A 22 7.62 -10.02 11.00
N VAL A 23 8.87 -10.07 10.52
CA VAL A 23 10.04 -9.60 11.27
C VAL A 23 9.92 -8.11 11.58
N TRP A 24 9.50 -7.31 10.61
CA TRP A 24 9.35 -5.87 10.82
C TRP A 24 8.12 -5.51 11.65
N ALA A 25 7.08 -6.33 11.65
CA ALA A 25 5.95 -6.17 12.57
C ALA A 25 6.33 -6.51 14.03
N GLU A 26 7.25 -7.46 14.25
CA GLU A 26 7.71 -7.87 15.57
C GLU A 26 8.81 -6.94 16.14
N ARG A 27 9.78 -6.56 15.30
CA ARG A 27 11.05 -5.93 15.72
C ARG A 27 11.30 -4.55 15.13
N GLY A 28 10.43 -4.09 14.21
CA GLY A 28 10.60 -2.83 13.51
C GLY A 28 11.61 -2.88 12.36
N VAL A 29 11.69 -1.79 11.62
CA VAL A 29 12.49 -1.66 10.39
C VAL A 29 14.02 -1.77 10.60
N GLN A 30 14.52 -1.62 11.83
CA GLN A 30 15.93 -1.79 12.15
C GLN A 30 16.40 -3.25 12.16
N ALA A 31 15.47 -4.23 12.25
CA ALA A 31 15.80 -5.65 12.22
C ALA A 31 16.70 -5.98 11.01
N PRO A 32 17.77 -6.80 11.19
CA PRO A 32 18.73 -7.08 10.14
C PRO A 32 18.12 -8.00 9.06
N MET A 33 18.58 -7.85 7.81
CA MET A 33 18.18 -8.67 6.67
C MET A 33 18.45 -10.17 6.90
N GLU A 34 19.48 -10.51 7.67
CA GLU A 34 19.83 -11.88 8.05
C GLU A 34 18.73 -12.58 8.83
N GLU A 35 17.99 -11.85 9.64
CA GLU A 35 16.88 -12.41 10.38
C GLU A 35 15.71 -12.74 9.47
N ILE A 36 15.44 -11.86 8.48
CA ILE A 36 14.44 -12.10 7.45
C ILE A 36 14.82 -13.32 6.64
N ALA A 37 16.10 -13.45 6.22
CA ALA A 37 16.60 -14.61 5.49
C ALA A 37 16.38 -15.90 6.29
N ARG A 38 16.72 -15.89 7.58
CA ARG A 38 16.52 -17.04 8.48
C ARG A 38 15.04 -17.42 8.59
N ARG A 39 14.16 -16.43 8.76
CA ARG A 39 12.70 -16.64 8.85
C ARG A 39 12.13 -17.20 7.55
N ALA A 40 12.61 -16.72 6.40
CA ALA A 40 12.20 -17.16 5.07
C ALA A 40 12.80 -18.52 4.65
N GLY A 41 13.70 -19.10 5.43
CA GLY A 41 14.39 -20.35 5.08
C GLY A 41 15.36 -20.21 3.89
N VAL A 42 15.92 -19.01 3.67
CA VAL A 42 16.90 -18.75 2.61
C VAL A 42 18.26 -18.36 3.21
N SER A 43 19.32 -18.46 2.39
CA SER A 43 20.65 -18.02 2.83
C SER A 43 20.75 -16.48 2.85
N LYS A 44 21.66 -15.93 3.68
CA LYS A 44 22.04 -14.52 3.65
C LYS A 44 22.40 -14.07 2.23
N GLN A 45 23.20 -14.88 1.53
CA GLN A 45 23.59 -14.57 0.15
C GLN A 45 22.40 -14.49 -0.80
N THR A 46 21.38 -15.35 -0.61
CA THR A 46 20.18 -15.36 -1.45
C THR A 46 19.41 -14.05 -1.32
N ILE A 47 19.16 -13.56 -0.09
CA ILE A 47 18.40 -12.33 0.11
C ILE A 47 19.15 -11.11 -0.41
N TYR A 48 20.47 -11.02 -0.18
CA TYR A 48 21.27 -9.89 -0.68
C TYR A 48 21.49 -9.92 -2.20
N ASN A 49 21.56 -11.09 -2.81
CA ASN A 49 21.62 -11.20 -4.27
C ASN A 49 20.31 -10.76 -4.94
N HIS A 50 19.19 -10.88 -4.24
CA HIS A 50 17.90 -10.53 -4.80
C HIS A 50 17.46 -9.10 -4.48
N TYR A 51 17.70 -8.66 -3.26
CA TYR A 51 17.27 -7.36 -2.74
C TYR A 51 18.47 -6.52 -2.27
N GLY A 52 19.56 -6.48 -2.82
CA GLY A 52 20.74 -5.66 -2.54
C GLY A 52 20.78 -4.94 -1.18
N CYS A 53 19.69 -4.28 -0.81
CA CYS A 53 19.56 -3.54 0.44
C CYS A 53 18.14 -3.62 1.03
N LYS A 54 18.02 -3.14 2.28
CA LYS A 54 16.73 -3.10 3.02
C LYS A 54 15.68 -2.24 2.33
N ALA A 55 16.07 -1.12 1.70
CA ALA A 55 15.15 -0.23 1.01
C ALA A 55 14.49 -0.93 -0.20
N GLU A 56 15.23 -1.74 -0.95
CA GLU A 56 14.70 -2.52 -2.08
C GLU A 56 13.71 -3.58 -1.60
N LEU A 57 13.98 -4.24 -0.47
CA LEU A 57 13.04 -5.20 0.11
C LEU A 57 11.76 -4.51 0.59
N VAL A 58 11.86 -3.30 1.18
CA VAL A 58 10.70 -2.48 1.54
C VAL A 58 9.89 -2.10 0.30
N GLN A 59 10.56 -1.69 -0.79
CA GLN A 59 9.89 -1.37 -2.06
C GLN A 59 9.09 -2.56 -2.59
N ALA A 60 9.70 -3.75 -2.63
CA ALA A 60 9.03 -4.96 -3.13
C ALA A 60 7.83 -5.36 -2.25
N MET A 61 7.98 -5.30 -0.92
CA MET A 61 6.90 -5.56 0.02
C MET A 61 5.74 -4.57 -0.16
N CYS A 62 6.04 -3.27 -0.29
CA CYS A 62 5.03 -2.25 -0.52
C CYS A 62 4.36 -2.41 -1.87
N ALA A 63 5.11 -2.73 -2.94
CA ALA A 63 4.56 -2.94 -4.28
C ALA A 63 3.53 -4.07 -4.30
N ARG A 64 3.81 -5.20 -3.62
CA ARG A 64 2.84 -6.29 -3.43
C ARG A 64 1.56 -5.78 -2.76
N ARG A 65 1.68 -5.01 -1.68
CA ARG A 65 0.52 -4.48 -0.95
C ARG A 65 -0.26 -3.45 -1.76
N VAL A 66 0.43 -2.57 -2.49
CA VAL A 66 -0.21 -1.58 -3.37
C VAL A 66 -0.97 -2.28 -4.50
N HIS A 67 -0.44 -3.36 -5.07
CA HIS A 67 -1.16 -4.15 -6.06
C HIS A 67 -2.52 -4.62 -5.53
N GLU A 68 -2.58 -5.13 -4.29
CA GLU A 68 -3.85 -5.51 -3.65
C GLU A 68 -4.79 -4.31 -3.45
N ILE A 69 -4.25 -3.15 -3.04
CA ILE A 69 -5.04 -1.93 -2.80
C ILE A 69 -5.66 -1.39 -4.08
N VAL A 70 -4.94 -1.42 -5.20
CA VAL A 70 -5.43 -0.87 -6.49
C VAL A 70 -6.22 -1.89 -7.30
N ALA A 71 -6.19 -3.17 -6.97
CA ALA A 71 -6.88 -4.22 -7.70
C ALA A 71 -8.37 -3.94 -7.96
N PRO A 72 -9.16 -3.35 -7.04
CA PRO A 72 -10.55 -2.99 -7.33
C PRO A 72 -10.74 -2.02 -8.49
N LEU A 73 -9.75 -1.15 -8.76
CA LEU A 73 -9.80 -0.19 -9.88
C LEU A 73 -9.50 -0.84 -11.23
N GLN A 74 -8.94 -2.05 -11.22
CA GLN A 74 -8.57 -2.82 -12.40
C GLN A 74 -9.51 -4.01 -12.64
N ALA A 75 -10.50 -4.19 -11.76
CA ALA A 75 -11.45 -5.29 -11.85
C ALA A 75 -12.35 -5.15 -13.09
N PRO A 76 -12.80 -6.26 -13.70
CA PRO A 76 -13.83 -6.21 -14.74
C PRO A 76 -15.04 -5.43 -14.24
N GLY A 77 -15.55 -4.49 -15.05
CA GLY A 77 -16.68 -3.63 -14.69
C GLY A 77 -16.31 -2.37 -13.87
N ALA A 78 -15.06 -2.16 -13.51
CA ALA A 78 -14.65 -0.98 -12.76
C ALA A 78 -14.94 0.32 -13.53
N ILE A 79 -14.73 0.32 -14.82
CA ILE A 79 -14.99 1.47 -15.71
C ILE A 79 -16.47 1.74 -15.96
N GLU A 80 -17.32 0.71 -15.90
CA GLU A 80 -18.78 0.87 -16.04
C GLU A 80 -19.43 1.36 -14.73
N GLN A 81 -18.76 1.15 -13.60
CA GLN A 81 -19.27 1.47 -12.27
C GLN A 81 -18.22 2.18 -11.40
N PRO A 82 -17.74 3.38 -11.80
CA PRO A 82 -16.64 4.06 -11.15
C PRO A 82 -16.89 4.35 -9.66
N ALA A 83 -18.12 4.65 -9.27
CA ALA A 83 -18.47 4.85 -7.86
C ALA A 83 -18.24 3.59 -7.01
N GLN A 84 -18.56 2.41 -7.56
CA GLN A 84 -18.34 1.14 -6.85
C GLN A 84 -16.85 0.78 -6.79
N ALA A 85 -16.11 1.00 -7.88
CA ALA A 85 -14.67 0.79 -7.93
C ALA A 85 -13.95 1.68 -6.90
N LEU A 86 -14.32 2.96 -6.82
CA LEU A 86 -13.79 3.89 -5.83
C LEU A 86 -14.14 3.47 -4.40
N ALA A 87 -15.37 3.04 -4.14
CA ALA A 87 -15.77 2.55 -2.82
C ALA A 87 -14.98 1.29 -2.43
N ALA A 88 -14.82 0.34 -3.35
CA ALA A 88 -14.03 -0.88 -3.12
C ALA A 88 -12.56 -0.56 -2.86
N PHE A 89 -11.95 0.33 -3.66
CA PHE A 89 -10.59 0.82 -3.42
C PHE A 89 -10.46 1.49 -2.05
N GLY A 90 -11.38 2.39 -1.69
CA GLY A 90 -11.39 3.08 -0.40
C GLY A 90 -11.49 2.12 0.78
N ARG A 91 -12.32 1.07 0.66
CA ARG A 91 -12.45 0.00 1.65
C ARG A 91 -11.11 -0.74 1.84
N VAL A 92 -10.52 -1.22 0.75
CA VAL A 92 -9.24 -1.95 0.82
C VAL A 92 -8.14 -1.06 1.37
N LEU A 93 -8.05 0.20 0.91
CA LEU A 93 -7.08 1.17 1.41
C LEU A 93 -7.23 1.37 2.93
N LEU A 94 -8.43 1.67 3.42
CA LEU A 94 -8.64 1.94 4.85
C LEU A 94 -8.36 0.71 5.71
N THR A 95 -8.81 -0.47 5.29
CA THR A 95 -8.51 -1.75 5.95
C THR A 95 -7.00 -1.99 6.03
N ALA A 96 -6.27 -1.74 4.93
CA ALA A 96 -4.83 -1.92 4.86
C ALA A 96 -4.06 -1.04 5.87
N LEU A 97 -4.49 0.22 6.03
CA LEU A 97 -3.84 1.21 6.90
C LEU A 97 -4.14 0.99 8.38
N LEU A 98 -5.23 0.32 8.72
CA LEU A 98 -5.66 0.07 10.10
C LEU A 98 -5.27 -1.32 10.60
N THR A 99 -4.17 -1.89 10.09
CA THR A 99 -3.63 -3.16 10.59
C THR A 99 -2.50 -2.93 11.59
N PRO A 100 -2.39 -3.78 12.64
CA PRO A 100 -1.26 -3.69 13.58
C PRO A 100 0.11 -3.77 12.90
N ARG A 101 0.25 -4.63 11.89
CA ARG A 101 1.50 -4.80 11.12
C ARG A 101 1.91 -3.50 10.42
N TYR A 102 0.98 -2.86 9.70
CA TYR A 102 1.23 -1.56 9.06
C TYR A 102 1.59 -0.49 10.08
N THR A 103 0.87 -0.43 11.20
CA THR A 103 1.10 0.55 12.27
C THR A 103 2.49 0.43 12.87
N THR A 104 2.93 -0.80 13.19
CA THR A 104 4.29 -1.02 13.71
C THR A 104 5.34 -0.61 12.69
N LEU A 105 5.19 -1.00 11.42
CA LEU A 105 6.09 -0.61 10.35
C LEU A 105 6.18 0.92 10.22
N MET A 106 5.06 1.61 10.19
CA MET A 106 5.03 3.07 10.07
C MET A 106 5.64 3.79 11.28
N ARG A 107 5.28 3.38 12.49
CA ARG A 107 5.85 3.95 13.73
C ARG A 107 7.36 3.78 13.79
N THR A 108 7.85 2.58 13.48
CA THR A 108 9.29 2.31 13.53
C THR A 108 10.04 3.00 12.39
N ALA A 109 9.45 3.12 11.20
CA ALA A 109 10.04 3.91 10.12
C ALA A 109 10.13 5.39 10.48
N MET A 110 9.05 5.98 11.04
CA MET A 110 9.04 7.38 11.52
C MET A 110 10.08 7.62 12.62
N ALA A 111 10.19 6.70 13.58
CA ALA A 111 11.17 6.81 14.67
C ALA A 111 12.63 6.71 14.18
N ASN A 112 12.86 6.13 13.01
CA ASN A 112 14.19 5.90 12.46
C ASN A 112 14.49 6.74 11.21
N VAL A 113 13.72 7.80 10.91
CA VAL A 113 13.93 8.66 9.74
C VAL A 113 15.35 9.21 9.67
N ALA A 114 15.93 9.60 10.80
CA ALA A 114 17.27 10.15 10.84
C ALA A 114 18.38 9.10 10.59
N THR A 115 18.14 7.84 10.96
CA THR A 115 19.14 6.76 10.87
C THR A 115 18.96 5.86 9.64
N LEU A 116 17.75 5.80 9.08
CA LEU A 116 17.37 4.97 7.92
C LEU A 116 16.52 5.79 6.94
N PRO A 117 17.01 6.95 6.45
CA PRO A 117 16.22 7.84 5.58
C PRO A 117 15.83 7.17 4.26
N GLU A 118 16.66 6.28 3.72
CA GLU A 118 16.40 5.54 2.49
C GLU A 118 15.22 4.56 2.67
N VAL A 119 15.09 3.92 3.84
CA VAL A 119 13.98 3.02 4.16
C VAL A 119 12.68 3.80 4.30
N ALA A 120 12.71 4.95 4.99
CA ALA A 120 11.54 5.81 5.15
C ALA A 120 11.05 6.35 3.79
N ARG A 121 11.99 6.77 2.92
CA ARG A 121 11.69 7.22 1.55
C ARG A 121 11.11 6.09 0.71
N ALA A 122 11.72 4.91 0.74
CA ALA A 122 11.23 3.74 0.02
C ALA A 122 9.79 3.37 0.43
N LEU A 123 9.51 3.39 1.73
CA LEU A 123 8.17 3.13 2.28
C LEU A 123 7.14 4.15 1.76
N TYR A 124 7.46 5.44 1.76
CA TYR A 124 6.58 6.49 1.26
C TYR A 124 6.32 6.38 -0.24
N GLU A 125 7.40 6.23 -1.04
CA GLU A 125 7.31 6.18 -2.50
C GLU A 125 6.58 4.93 -3.00
N ALA A 126 6.92 3.77 -2.46
CA ALA A 126 6.35 2.49 -2.89
C ALA A 126 5.00 2.14 -2.23
N GLY A 127 4.63 2.82 -1.16
CA GLY A 127 3.36 2.64 -0.45
C GLY A 127 2.36 3.76 -0.77
N PRO A 128 2.26 4.80 0.09
CA PRO A 128 1.28 5.87 -0.07
C PRO A 128 1.28 6.50 -1.46
N ARG A 129 2.44 6.91 -1.97
CA ARG A 129 2.54 7.59 -3.26
C ARG A 129 2.16 6.67 -4.43
N ALA A 130 2.60 5.41 -4.40
CA ALA A 130 2.26 4.46 -5.46
C ALA A 130 0.76 4.13 -5.50
N SER A 131 0.09 4.01 -4.35
CA SER A 131 -1.36 3.79 -4.32
C SER A 131 -2.15 4.98 -4.88
N ARG A 132 -1.71 6.25 -4.65
CA ARG A 132 -2.33 7.45 -5.24
C ARG A 132 -2.11 7.48 -6.75
N ARG A 133 -0.91 7.14 -7.23
CA ARG A 133 -0.65 7.02 -8.68
C ARG A 133 -1.57 5.97 -9.32
N GLY A 134 -1.76 4.82 -8.69
CA GLY A 134 -2.69 3.81 -9.19
C GLY A 134 -4.13 4.33 -9.29
N LEU A 135 -4.60 5.09 -8.29
CA LEU A 135 -5.89 5.76 -8.35
C LEU A 135 -5.91 6.84 -9.43
N ALA A 136 -4.88 7.68 -9.54
CA ALA A 136 -4.80 8.73 -10.56
C ALA A 136 -4.90 8.15 -11.98
N THR A 137 -4.23 7.05 -12.28
CA THR A 137 -4.33 6.36 -13.57
C THR A 137 -5.77 5.91 -13.88
N PHE A 138 -6.50 5.43 -12.88
CA PHE A 138 -7.93 5.13 -13.04
C PHE A 138 -8.72 6.40 -13.36
N LEU A 139 -8.52 7.48 -12.60
CA LEU A 139 -9.22 8.76 -12.81
C LEU A 139 -8.89 9.41 -14.17
N GLU A 140 -7.65 9.27 -14.65
CA GLU A 140 -7.24 9.68 -16.00
C GLU A 140 -8.05 8.92 -17.07
N THR A 141 -8.18 7.62 -16.92
CA THR A 141 -8.96 6.78 -17.82
C THR A 141 -10.44 7.19 -17.84
N GLU A 142 -11.03 7.43 -16.67
CA GLU A 142 -12.42 7.86 -16.51
C GLU A 142 -12.66 9.26 -17.08
N THR A 143 -11.69 10.16 -16.92
CA THR A 143 -11.73 11.53 -17.48
C THR A 143 -11.60 11.50 -19.00
N ALA A 144 -10.68 10.72 -19.55
CA ALA A 144 -10.53 10.54 -21.00
C ALA A 144 -11.78 9.95 -21.65
N ALA A 145 -12.51 9.10 -20.92
CA ALA A 145 -13.77 8.53 -21.36
C ALA A 145 -15.01 9.45 -21.17
N GLY A 146 -14.81 10.66 -20.60
CA GLY A 146 -15.87 11.65 -20.37
C GLY A 146 -16.86 11.29 -19.25
N ARG A 147 -16.50 10.35 -18.35
CA ARG A 147 -17.32 9.98 -17.20
C ARG A 147 -17.02 10.78 -15.95
N LEU A 148 -15.80 11.31 -15.87
CA LEU A 148 -15.35 12.22 -14.81
C LEU A 148 -14.74 13.49 -15.41
N ALA A 149 -14.66 14.55 -14.62
CA ALA A 149 -13.97 15.79 -14.92
C ALA A 149 -12.90 16.07 -13.87
N CYS A 150 -11.77 15.35 -13.95
CA CYS A 150 -10.61 15.52 -13.08
C CYS A 150 -9.50 16.29 -13.84
N PRO A 151 -9.39 17.61 -13.69
CA PRO A 151 -8.36 18.39 -14.38
C PRO A 151 -6.94 17.99 -13.95
N ASP A 152 -6.76 17.63 -12.68
CA ASP A 152 -5.54 17.06 -12.11
C ASP A 152 -5.88 15.73 -11.42
N PRO A 153 -5.67 14.59 -12.09
CA PRO A 153 -5.96 13.27 -11.52
C PRO A 153 -5.11 12.92 -10.28
N ILE A 154 -3.89 13.44 -10.17
CA ILE A 154 -3.03 13.21 -8.99
C ILE A 154 -3.61 13.94 -7.78
N GLU A 155 -3.98 15.23 -7.93
CA GLU A 155 -4.61 16.00 -6.86
C GLU A 155 -5.96 15.39 -6.47
N ALA A 156 -6.78 14.99 -7.44
CA ALA A 156 -8.05 14.33 -7.20
C ALA A 156 -7.88 13.01 -6.42
N ALA A 157 -6.83 12.23 -6.72
CA ALA A 157 -6.49 11.02 -5.97
C ALA A 157 -6.08 11.32 -4.52
N GLU A 158 -5.37 12.41 -4.27
CA GLU A 158 -5.04 12.84 -2.90
C GLU A 158 -6.30 13.28 -2.13
N PHE A 159 -7.22 14.03 -2.76
CA PHE A 159 -8.50 14.39 -2.14
C PHE A 159 -9.34 13.17 -1.81
N PHE A 160 -9.46 12.20 -2.73
CA PHE A 160 -10.20 10.97 -2.45
C PHE A 160 -9.59 10.20 -1.27
N ALA A 161 -8.28 10.00 -1.29
CA ALA A 161 -7.57 9.31 -0.21
C ALA A 161 -7.74 10.06 1.12
N GLY A 162 -7.69 11.40 1.10
CA GLY A 162 -7.95 12.24 2.27
C GLY A 162 -9.36 12.04 2.86
N MET A 163 -10.39 11.95 2.02
CA MET A 163 -11.77 11.66 2.46
C MET A 163 -11.89 10.28 3.13
N VAL A 164 -11.22 9.26 2.57
CA VAL A 164 -11.23 7.90 3.13
C VAL A 164 -10.45 7.83 4.44
N ILE A 165 -9.23 8.35 4.46
CA ILE A 165 -8.28 8.21 5.55
C ILE A 165 -8.62 9.19 6.69
N SER A 166 -8.81 10.47 6.37
CA SER A 166 -9.08 11.55 7.33
C SER A 166 -8.05 11.52 8.50
N SER A 167 -8.47 11.80 9.71
CA SER A 167 -7.64 11.70 10.91
C SER A 167 -7.45 10.26 11.45
N ARG A 168 -8.10 9.26 10.85
CA ARG A 168 -8.13 7.88 11.35
C ARG A 168 -6.75 7.24 11.40
N GLN A 169 -5.95 7.43 10.35
CA GLN A 169 -4.59 6.91 10.32
C GLN A 169 -3.73 7.53 11.42
N THR A 170 -3.81 8.85 11.60
CA THR A 170 -3.07 9.54 12.66
C THR A 170 -3.50 9.05 14.04
N ALA A 171 -4.81 8.95 14.30
CA ALA A 171 -5.33 8.43 15.56
C ALA A 171 -4.82 7.00 15.83
N TYR A 172 -4.89 6.13 14.82
CA TYR A 172 -4.44 4.74 14.96
C TYR A 172 -2.92 4.64 15.17
N LEU A 173 -2.13 5.47 14.46
CA LEU A 173 -0.68 5.59 14.67
C LEU A 173 -0.34 6.11 16.08
N LEU A 174 -1.16 6.96 16.67
CA LEU A 174 -0.99 7.45 18.04
C LEU A 174 -1.52 6.49 19.10
N GLY A 175 -2.09 5.35 18.71
CA GLY A 175 -2.61 4.33 19.65
C GLY A 175 -4.01 4.62 20.15
N VAL A 176 -4.74 5.55 19.52
CA VAL A 176 -6.13 5.84 19.86
C VAL A 176 -7.02 4.74 19.28
N PRO A 177 -7.82 4.03 20.12
CA PRO A 177 -8.76 3.03 19.61
C PRO A 177 -9.83 3.68 18.74
N LEU A 178 -10.04 3.17 17.53
CA LEU A 178 -11.03 3.72 16.61
C LEU A 178 -12.41 3.09 16.76
N GLY A 179 -12.49 1.87 17.27
CA GLY A 179 -13.75 1.12 17.41
C GLY A 179 -14.51 0.90 16.10
N LEU A 180 -13.82 0.95 14.94
CA LEU A 180 -14.45 0.77 13.64
C LEU A 180 -14.73 -0.70 13.38
N THR A 181 -15.97 -0.98 12.99
CA THR A 181 -16.39 -2.27 12.45
C THR A 181 -16.17 -2.31 10.93
N ASP A 182 -16.23 -3.50 10.32
CA ASP A 182 -16.21 -3.65 8.86
C ASP A 182 -17.34 -2.86 8.19
N ALA A 183 -18.53 -2.80 8.81
CA ALA A 183 -19.66 -2.01 8.35
C ALA A 183 -19.36 -0.49 8.35
N ASP A 184 -18.61 0.00 9.33
CA ASP A 184 -18.16 1.39 9.36
C ASP A 184 -17.16 1.69 8.27
N ILE A 185 -16.21 0.80 8.03
CA ILE A 185 -15.23 0.92 6.94
C ILE A 185 -15.95 0.96 5.59
N ASP A 186 -16.90 0.06 5.36
CA ASP A 186 -17.73 0.05 4.15
C ASP A 186 -18.54 1.34 3.99
N ARG A 187 -19.15 1.84 5.06
CA ARG A 187 -19.91 3.10 5.04
C ARG A 187 -19.01 4.28 4.70
N ILE A 188 -17.84 4.39 5.34
CA ILE A 188 -16.85 5.46 5.08
C ILE A 188 -16.42 5.46 3.62
N ALA A 189 -16.10 4.29 3.08
CA ALA A 189 -15.64 4.16 1.70
C ALA A 189 -16.74 4.54 0.69
N ARG A 190 -17.99 4.10 0.90
CA ARG A 190 -19.13 4.48 0.05
C ARG A 190 -19.44 5.98 0.13
N GLU A 191 -19.41 6.57 1.32
CA GLU A 191 -19.61 8.00 1.50
C GLU A 191 -18.53 8.83 0.80
N ALA A 192 -17.26 8.42 0.91
CA ALA A 192 -16.17 9.08 0.21
C ALA A 192 -16.37 9.00 -1.32
N ALA A 193 -16.70 7.82 -1.85
CA ALA A 193 -16.99 7.64 -3.27
C ALA A 193 -18.18 8.49 -3.74
N THR A 194 -19.28 8.50 -2.98
CA THR A 194 -20.47 9.30 -3.30
C THR A 194 -20.14 10.81 -3.36
N ARG A 195 -19.39 11.32 -2.40
CA ARG A 195 -18.99 12.74 -2.37
C ARG A 195 -18.02 13.07 -3.48
N PHE A 196 -17.07 12.19 -3.74
CA PHE A 196 -16.12 12.36 -4.84
C PHE A 196 -16.85 12.40 -6.19
N MET A 197 -17.77 11.48 -6.44
CA MET A 197 -18.56 11.46 -7.68
C MET A 197 -19.41 12.74 -7.84
N ARG A 198 -19.96 13.28 -6.75
CA ARG A 198 -20.69 14.57 -6.80
C ARG A 198 -19.80 15.75 -7.19
N ALA A 199 -18.53 15.69 -6.85
CA ALA A 199 -17.58 16.76 -7.15
C ALA A 199 -16.99 16.64 -8.56
N TYR A 200 -16.87 15.45 -9.10
CA TYR A 200 -16.11 15.18 -10.32
C TYR A 200 -16.91 14.47 -11.44
N ALA A 201 -18.18 14.07 -11.23
CA ALA A 201 -18.99 13.53 -12.31
C ALA A 201 -19.36 14.61 -13.33
N VAL A 202 -19.44 14.21 -14.60
CA VAL A 202 -19.88 15.08 -15.71
C VAL A 202 -21.41 15.13 -15.76
#